data_45d182d6224b34a22ca9b2626e5d2502
#
_entry.id   45d182d6224b34a22ca9b2626e5d2502
#
_cell.length_a   1.000
_cell.length_b   1.000
_cell.length_c   1.000
_cell.angle_alpha   90.00
_cell.angle_beta   90.00
_cell.angle_gamma   90.00
#
_symmetry.space_group_name_H-M   'P 1'
#
loop_
_entity.id
_entity.type
_entity.pdbx_description
1 polymer ?
#
loop_
_entity_poly.entity_id
_entity_poly.type
_entity_poly.pdbx_seq_one_letter_code
_entity_poly.pdbx_strand_id
1 'polypeptide(L)'
;MNIDENVQKVIKLLLRKWKLLILFMLIGALLAGVYTAKFTTLTYTSSVEFLAAAVDPAHEISDSTGEVARTSQTSKMNYAMKMIDTYIEIFKTNKFCGKVASEMNKKYYTNLSPADIKKAFTIETVENTAMFKLTVTTTDPTLSYNIAHQMEESVPEQMEETNNGLVQTTVEDKAIKPNAAEGRGYVKKCLLGAIAGLLVAAAYVILRDLLDVRIKSAEELSQRYDVPVLGSIPAFNNGKHSNTGKKKAKKGAK
;
A
#
# COMPACT_ATOMS: atom_id res chain seq x y z
N MET A 1 -2.88 -31.89 -3.17
CA MET A 1 -2.49 -30.95 -4.24
C MET A 1 -1.20 -31.48 -4.83
N ASN A 2 -1.27 -32.17 -5.98
CA ASN A 2 -0.08 -32.71 -6.65
C ASN A 2 0.66 -31.53 -7.29
N ILE A 3 1.71 -31.09 -6.61
CA ILE A 3 2.62 -30.08 -7.16
C ILE A 3 3.52 -30.83 -8.15
N ASP A 4 3.55 -30.39 -9.41
CA ASP A 4 4.39 -30.99 -10.46
C ASP A 4 5.84 -31.16 -9.98
N GLU A 5 6.47 -32.28 -10.34
CA GLU A 5 7.85 -32.61 -9.92
C GLU A 5 8.84 -31.46 -10.20
N ASN A 6 8.62 -30.71 -11.27
CA ASN A 6 9.43 -29.56 -11.64
C ASN A 6 9.33 -28.42 -10.62
N VAL A 7 8.12 -28.14 -10.09
CA VAL A 7 7.91 -27.12 -9.06
C VAL A 7 8.56 -27.54 -7.75
N GLN A 8 8.47 -28.82 -7.37
CA GLN A 8 9.14 -29.34 -6.18
C GLN A 8 10.67 -29.21 -6.27
N LYS A 9 11.26 -29.47 -7.45
CA LYS A 9 12.70 -29.27 -7.70
C LYS A 9 13.11 -27.83 -7.50
N VAL A 10 12.35 -26.86 -8.06
CA VAL A 10 12.62 -25.42 -7.91
C VAL A 10 12.52 -24.99 -6.44
N ILE A 11 11.50 -25.43 -5.72
CA ILE A 11 11.33 -25.08 -4.30
C ILE A 11 12.51 -25.61 -3.47
N LYS A 12 12.91 -26.89 -3.66
CA LYS A 12 14.08 -27.47 -2.98
C LYS A 12 15.38 -26.72 -3.30
N LEU A 13 15.55 -26.27 -4.53
CA LEU A 13 16.69 -25.47 -4.98
C LEU A 13 16.74 -24.12 -4.28
N LEU A 14 15.60 -23.40 -4.22
CA LEU A 14 15.48 -22.12 -3.53
C LEU A 14 15.76 -22.26 -2.03
N LEU A 15 15.18 -23.28 -1.39
CA LEU A 15 15.43 -23.57 0.03
C LEU A 15 16.90 -23.93 0.30
N ARG A 16 17.58 -24.64 -0.60
CA ARG A 16 19.01 -24.95 -0.47
C ARG A 16 19.88 -23.69 -0.52
N LYS A 17 19.43 -22.65 -1.23
CA LYS A 17 20.15 -21.38 -1.41
C LYS A 17 19.56 -20.23 -0.58
N TRP A 18 18.82 -20.54 0.50
CA TRP A 18 18.12 -19.57 1.33
C TRP A 18 18.98 -18.39 1.82
N LYS A 19 20.27 -18.65 2.13
CA LYS A 19 21.22 -17.60 2.53
C LYS A 19 21.41 -16.53 1.47
N LEU A 20 21.41 -16.93 0.19
CA LEU A 20 21.55 -16.02 -0.93
C LEU A 20 20.24 -15.23 -1.13
N LEU A 21 19.08 -15.87 -0.96
CA LEU A 21 17.78 -15.18 -1.01
C LEU A 21 17.69 -14.09 0.05
N ILE A 22 18.06 -14.40 1.30
CA ILE A 22 18.07 -13.42 2.40
C ILE A 22 19.05 -12.28 2.10
N LEU A 23 20.22 -12.58 1.57
CA LEU A 23 21.22 -11.55 1.23
C LEU A 23 20.66 -10.54 0.22
N PHE A 24 20.07 -11.03 -0.87
CA PHE A 24 19.48 -10.15 -1.89
C PHE A 24 18.24 -9.40 -1.38
N MET A 25 17.43 -10.03 -0.54
CA MET A 25 16.31 -9.37 0.14
C MET A 25 16.78 -8.18 0.99
N LEU A 26 17.86 -8.38 1.78
CA LEU A 26 18.46 -7.31 2.59
C LEU A 26 19.05 -6.19 1.71
N ILE A 27 19.76 -6.54 0.65
CA ILE A 27 20.30 -5.57 -0.29
C ILE A 27 19.15 -4.76 -0.94
N GLY A 28 18.09 -5.41 -1.37
CA GLY A 28 16.92 -4.75 -1.94
C GLY A 28 16.24 -3.79 -0.96
N ALA A 29 16.10 -4.21 0.31
CA ALA A 29 15.56 -3.35 1.37
C ALA A 29 16.47 -2.15 1.65
N LEU A 30 17.80 -2.34 1.70
CA LEU A 30 18.77 -1.26 1.90
C LEU A 30 18.76 -0.26 0.76
N LEU A 31 18.76 -0.73 -0.49
CA LEU A 31 18.69 0.14 -1.66
C LEU A 31 17.40 0.97 -1.67
N ALA A 32 16.25 0.35 -1.36
CA ALA A 32 14.97 1.06 -1.22
C ALA A 32 14.99 2.07 -0.06
N GLY A 33 15.64 1.75 1.06
CA GLY A 33 15.83 2.67 2.19
C GLY A 33 16.66 3.89 1.81
N VAL A 34 17.81 3.68 1.15
CA VAL A 34 18.68 4.77 0.67
C VAL A 34 17.97 5.63 -0.37
N TYR A 35 17.26 4.99 -1.30
CA TYR A 35 16.44 5.70 -2.29
C TYR A 35 15.39 6.58 -1.61
N THR A 36 14.65 6.01 -0.64
CA THR A 36 13.63 6.75 0.12
C THR A 36 14.23 7.92 0.90
N ALA A 37 15.41 7.74 1.50
CA ALA A 37 16.08 8.80 2.24
C ALA A 37 16.48 9.99 1.37
N LYS A 38 16.94 9.72 0.14
CA LYS A 38 17.46 10.77 -0.75
C LYS A 38 16.40 11.39 -1.67
N PHE A 39 15.46 10.58 -2.15
CA PHE A 39 14.52 10.98 -3.20
C PHE A 39 13.08 11.21 -2.73
N THR A 40 12.72 10.81 -1.51
CA THR A 40 11.38 11.07 -1.01
C THR A 40 11.35 12.36 -0.21
N THR A 41 10.60 13.34 -0.71
CA THR A 41 10.34 14.60 -0.01
C THR A 41 9.47 14.35 1.22
N LEU A 42 9.65 15.18 2.24
CA LEU A 42 8.75 15.22 3.39
C LEU A 42 7.41 15.76 2.94
N THR A 43 6.33 15.16 3.39
CA THR A 43 4.97 15.58 3.13
C THR A 43 4.27 15.94 4.43
N TYR A 44 3.33 16.85 4.34
CA TYR A 44 2.50 17.32 5.46
C TYR A 44 1.06 17.08 5.09
N THR A 45 0.31 16.54 6.02
CA THR A 45 -1.08 16.13 5.79
C THR A 45 -2.01 16.91 6.70
N SER A 46 -3.06 17.48 6.11
CA SER A 46 -4.21 18.08 6.81
C SER A 46 -5.47 17.39 6.35
N SER A 47 -6.35 17.04 7.26
CA SER A 47 -7.59 16.33 6.93
C SER A 47 -8.81 17.04 7.46
N VAL A 48 -9.93 16.86 6.77
CA VAL A 48 -11.27 17.33 7.13
C VAL A 48 -12.22 16.17 7.06
N GLU A 49 -13.09 16.02 8.05
CA GLU A 49 -14.13 14.99 8.04
C GLU A 49 -15.49 15.63 7.86
N PHE A 50 -16.28 15.04 6.99
CA PHE A 50 -17.61 15.49 6.62
C PHE A 50 -18.65 14.42 6.88
N LEU A 51 -19.82 14.84 7.35
CA LEU A 51 -21.03 14.03 7.45
C LEU A 51 -22.03 14.51 6.40
N ALA A 52 -22.47 13.62 5.53
CA ALA A 52 -23.55 13.89 4.58
C ALA A 52 -24.89 13.42 5.13
N ALA A 53 -25.87 14.29 5.20
CA ALA A 53 -27.22 13.98 5.65
C ALA A 53 -28.24 14.29 4.55
N ALA A 54 -29.10 13.33 4.21
CA ALA A 54 -30.21 13.60 3.30
C ALA A 54 -31.30 14.37 4.05
N VAL A 55 -31.74 15.47 3.46
CA VAL A 55 -32.82 16.31 3.98
C VAL A 55 -34.09 15.99 3.21
N ASP A 56 -35.22 15.92 3.88
CA ASP A 56 -36.50 15.86 3.16
C ASP A 56 -36.67 17.14 2.38
N PRO A 57 -36.95 17.08 1.06
CA PRO A 57 -37.36 18.27 0.36
C PRO A 57 -38.59 18.81 1.06
N ALA A 58 -38.57 20.10 1.39
CA ALA A 58 -39.72 20.79 1.98
C ALA A 58 -40.85 20.95 0.95
N HIS A 59 -41.24 19.87 0.29
CA HIS A 59 -42.44 19.76 -0.45
C HIS A 59 -43.45 19.00 0.41
N GLU A 60 -44.25 19.78 1.12
CA GLU A 60 -45.53 19.35 1.61
C GLU A 60 -46.34 18.80 0.43
N ILE A 61 -46.19 17.51 0.16
CA ILE A 61 -47.27 16.80 -0.53
C ILE A 61 -48.36 16.64 0.54
N SER A 62 -49.15 17.68 0.68
CA SER A 62 -50.41 17.64 1.38
C SER A 62 -51.32 16.69 0.58
N ASP A 63 -51.18 15.41 0.85
CA ASP A 63 -52.23 14.49 0.49
C ASP A 63 -53.44 14.79 1.35
N SER A 64 -54.64 14.74 0.77
CA SER A 64 -55.93 15.11 1.39
C SER A 64 -56.28 14.33 2.65
N THR A 65 -55.39 13.49 3.18
CA THR A 65 -55.52 12.72 4.41
C THR A 65 -54.69 13.24 5.58
N GLY A 66 -53.87 14.31 5.40
CA GLY A 66 -53.13 14.91 6.53
C GLY A 66 -51.96 14.07 7.05
N GLU A 67 -51.60 12.96 6.47
CA GLU A 67 -50.43 12.19 6.80
C GLU A 67 -49.23 12.60 5.93
N VAL A 68 -48.28 13.29 6.55
CA VAL A 68 -46.99 13.55 5.92
C VAL A 68 -46.22 12.24 5.83
N ALA A 69 -46.05 11.70 4.63
CA ALA A 69 -45.23 10.52 4.41
C ALA A 69 -43.76 10.84 4.69
N ARG A 70 -43.34 10.62 5.94
CA ARG A 70 -41.94 10.79 6.34
C ARG A 70 -41.10 9.66 5.76
N THR A 71 -40.13 10.01 4.94
CA THR A 71 -39.14 9.05 4.48
C THR A 71 -38.40 8.44 5.68
N SER A 72 -38.27 7.12 5.71
CA SER A 72 -37.59 6.41 6.80
C SER A 72 -36.15 6.94 6.97
N GLN A 73 -35.69 7.13 8.20
CA GLN A 73 -34.31 7.52 8.52
C GLN A 73 -33.28 6.60 7.83
N THR A 74 -33.60 5.30 7.76
CA THR A 74 -32.74 4.31 7.06
C THR A 74 -32.64 4.59 5.56
N SER A 75 -33.74 4.98 4.92
CA SER A 75 -33.75 5.33 3.51
C SER A 75 -32.93 6.60 3.23
N LYS A 76 -33.03 7.60 4.10
CA LYS A 76 -32.22 8.83 4.02
C LYS A 76 -30.74 8.55 4.16
N MET A 77 -30.35 7.73 5.15
CA MET A 77 -28.96 7.31 5.35
C MET A 77 -28.43 6.56 4.13
N ASN A 78 -29.18 5.60 3.61
CA ASN A 78 -28.79 4.84 2.42
C ASN A 78 -28.67 5.71 1.18
N TYR A 79 -29.54 6.72 1.04
CA TYR A 79 -29.45 7.69 -0.06
C TYR A 79 -28.19 8.54 0.06
N ALA A 80 -27.91 9.10 1.26
CA ALA A 80 -26.71 9.88 1.51
C ALA A 80 -25.44 9.06 1.22
N MET A 81 -25.35 7.83 1.72
CA MET A 81 -24.22 6.94 1.45
C MET A 81 -23.97 6.69 -0.04
N LYS A 82 -25.04 6.42 -0.82
CA LYS A 82 -24.92 6.20 -2.27
C LYS A 82 -24.50 7.46 -3.04
N MET A 83 -24.92 8.63 -2.55
CA MET A 83 -24.58 9.89 -3.21
C MET A 83 -23.12 10.29 -2.96
N ILE A 84 -22.50 9.87 -1.85
CA ILE A 84 -21.09 10.19 -1.55
C ILE A 84 -20.15 9.75 -2.68
N ASP A 85 -20.30 8.55 -3.21
CA ASP A 85 -19.46 8.06 -4.30
C ASP A 85 -19.55 8.98 -5.55
N THR A 86 -20.76 9.48 -5.84
CA THR A 86 -20.98 10.44 -6.93
C THR A 86 -20.29 11.77 -6.65
N TYR A 87 -20.37 12.26 -5.41
CA TYR A 87 -19.72 13.52 -5.04
C TYR A 87 -18.19 13.41 -5.05
N ILE A 88 -17.63 12.29 -4.64
CA ILE A 88 -16.19 12.04 -4.73
C ILE A 88 -15.69 12.20 -6.17
N GLU A 89 -16.46 11.69 -7.15
CA GLU A 89 -16.08 11.88 -8.56
C GLU A 89 -16.28 13.34 -9.03
N ILE A 90 -17.30 14.04 -8.54
CA ILE A 90 -17.51 15.46 -8.83
C ILE A 90 -16.33 16.30 -8.29
N PHE A 91 -15.87 16.04 -7.07
CA PHE A 91 -14.73 16.75 -6.47
C PHE A 91 -13.41 16.53 -7.22
N LYS A 92 -13.25 15.41 -7.92
CA LYS A 92 -12.10 15.15 -8.78
C LYS A 92 -12.18 15.81 -10.16
N THR A 93 -13.29 16.49 -10.48
CA THR A 93 -13.44 17.19 -11.78
C THR A 93 -12.56 18.43 -11.88
N ASN A 94 -12.15 18.77 -13.09
CA ASN A 94 -11.40 20.00 -13.34
C ASN A 94 -12.22 21.27 -12.99
N LYS A 95 -13.54 21.20 -13.03
CA LYS A 95 -14.43 22.32 -12.68
C LYS A 95 -14.29 22.62 -11.18
N PHE A 96 -14.46 21.63 -10.32
CA PHE A 96 -14.36 21.81 -8.87
C PHE A 96 -12.92 22.18 -8.46
N CYS A 97 -11.92 21.43 -8.92
CA CYS A 97 -10.51 21.71 -8.64
C CYS A 97 -10.10 23.10 -9.15
N GLY A 98 -10.67 23.56 -10.26
CA GLY A 98 -10.44 24.90 -10.80
C GLY A 98 -11.05 26.00 -9.95
N LYS A 99 -12.27 25.80 -9.38
CA LYS A 99 -12.89 26.71 -8.41
C LYS A 99 -11.99 26.86 -7.19
N VAL A 100 -11.60 25.75 -6.56
CA VAL A 100 -10.71 25.75 -5.39
C VAL A 100 -9.37 26.42 -5.71
N ALA A 101 -8.73 26.09 -6.84
CA ALA A 101 -7.47 26.70 -7.25
C ALA A 101 -7.60 28.23 -7.42
N SER A 102 -8.69 28.71 -8.03
CA SER A 102 -8.95 30.14 -8.22
C SER A 102 -9.11 30.87 -6.89
N GLU A 103 -9.84 30.28 -5.95
CA GLU A 103 -10.04 30.86 -4.61
C GLU A 103 -8.74 30.91 -3.82
N MET A 104 -7.96 29.81 -3.85
CA MET A 104 -6.63 29.74 -3.25
C MET A 104 -5.69 30.80 -3.81
N ASN A 105 -5.66 30.95 -5.14
CA ASN A 105 -4.80 31.95 -5.81
C ASN A 105 -5.17 33.37 -5.44
N LYS A 106 -6.47 33.67 -5.26
CA LYS A 106 -6.95 34.98 -4.83
C LYS A 106 -6.65 35.24 -3.36
N LYS A 107 -6.90 34.27 -2.47
CA LYS A 107 -6.83 34.45 -1.00
C LYS A 107 -5.39 34.39 -0.49
N TYR A 108 -4.55 33.53 -1.07
CA TYR A 108 -3.19 33.29 -0.58
C TYR A 108 -2.07 33.64 -1.58
N TYR A 109 -2.41 34.27 -2.70
CA TYR A 109 -1.45 34.66 -3.76
C TYR A 109 -0.60 33.53 -4.26
N THR A 110 -1.20 32.33 -4.34
CA THR A 110 -0.56 31.11 -4.89
C THR A 110 -0.73 31.06 -6.42
N ASN A 111 -0.02 30.15 -7.07
CA ASN A 111 -0.19 29.91 -8.51
C ASN A 111 -0.47 28.42 -8.73
N LEU A 112 -1.59 27.96 -8.17
CA LEU A 112 -2.01 26.57 -8.26
C LEU A 112 -2.88 26.34 -9.49
N SER A 113 -2.61 25.25 -10.19
CA SER A 113 -3.47 24.78 -11.26
C SER A 113 -4.53 23.78 -10.75
N PRO A 114 -5.62 23.55 -11.49
CA PRO A 114 -6.59 22.50 -11.14
C PRO A 114 -5.96 21.12 -10.96
N ALA A 115 -4.92 20.81 -11.73
CA ALA A 115 -4.19 19.56 -11.65
C ALA A 115 -3.38 19.42 -10.35
N ASP A 116 -2.85 20.54 -9.82
CA ASP A 116 -2.12 20.55 -8.56
C ASP A 116 -3.07 20.28 -7.39
N ILE A 117 -4.24 20.91 -7.38
CA ILE A 117 -5.29 20.63 -6.39
C ILE A 117 -5.71 19.17 -6.47
N LYS A 118 -6.01 18.64 -7.67
CA LYS A 118 -6.43 17.25 -7.86
C LYS A 118 -5.40 16.24 -7.34
N LYS A 119 -4.11 16.53 -7.45
CA LYS A 119 -3.03 15.67 -6.93
C LYS A 119 -2.82 15.81 -5.43
N ALA A 120 -3.19 16.96 -4.86
CA ALA A 120 -2.92 17.26 -3.47
C ALA A 120 -3.89 16.59 -2.51
N PHE A 121 -5.09 16.16 -2.94
CA PHE A 121 -6.07 15.57 -2.04
C PHE A 121 -6.48 14.15 -2.41
N THR A 122 -6.89 13.40 -1.41
CA THR A 122 -7.56 12.11 -1.51
C THR A 122 -8.82 12.12 -0.66
N ILE A 123 -9.84 11.37 -1.06
CA ILE A 123 -11.08 11.23 -0.31
C ILE A 123 -11.32 9.75 -0.04
N GLU A 124 -11.59 9.43 1.22
CA GLU A 124 -11.89 8.08 1.69
C GLU A 124 -13.26 8.11 2.39
N THR A 125 -14.10 7.11 2.10
CA THR A 125 -15.38 6.92 2.78
C THR A 125 -15.18 6.08 4.04
N VAL A 126 -15.96 6.37 5.08
CA VAL A 126 -16.00 5.53 6.29
C VAL A 126 -17.08 4.47 6.09
N GLU A 127 -16.67 3.19 6.11
CA GLU A 127 -17.55 2.07 5.83
C GLU A 127 -18.84 2.08 6.68
N ASN A 128 -19.97 1.83 6.01
CA ASN A 128 -21.31 1.79 6.61
C ASN A 128 -21.77 3.10 7.28
N THR A 129 -21.20 4.23 6.91
CA THR A 129 -21.58 5.55 7.39
C THR A 129 -21.78 6.52 6.23
N ALA A 130 -22.47 7.62 6.50
CA ALA A 130 -22.56 8.74 5.55
C ALA A 130 -21.41 9.76 5.77
N MET A 131 -20.28 9.30 6.29
CA MET A 131 -19.09 10.13 6.52
C MET A 131 -18.01 9.88 5.47
N PHE A 132 -17.29 10.93 5.13
CA PHE A 132 -16.10 10.84 4.31
C PHE A 132 -15.01 11.77 4.81
N LYS A 133 -13.78 11.34 4.66
CA LYS A 133 -12.57 12.06 5.06
C LYS A 133 -11.84 12.55 3.83
N LEU A 134 -11.62 13.86 3.77
CA LEU A 134 -10.78 14.51 2.78
C LEU A 134 -9.41 14.74 3.38
N THR A 135 -8.37 14.25 2.74
CA THR A 135 -6.98 14.34 3.20
C THR A 135 -6.17 15.08 2.17
N VAL A 136 -5.57 16.20 2.56
CA VAL A 136 -4.70 17.02 1.71
C VAL A 136 -3.26 16.79 2.09
N THR A 137 -2.43 16.40 1.14
CA THR A 137 -1.00 16.10 1.32
C THR A 137 -0.16 16.97 0.40
N THR A 138 0.69 17.80 0.97
CA THR A 138 1.63 18.68 0.23
C THR A 138 3.02 18.67 0.85
N THR A 139 3.98 19.32 0.22
CA THR A 139 5.34 19.49 0.77
C THR A 139 5.47 20.65 1.75
N ASP A 140 4.46 21.51 1.85
CA ASP A 140 4.40 22.66 2.75
C ASP A 140 3.24 22.52 3.75
N PRO A 141 3.49 22.56 5.07
CA PRO A 141 2.46 22.43 6.09
C PRO A 141 1.40 23.54 6.03
N THR A 142 1.78 24.74 5.59
CA THR A 142 0.84 25.86 5.46
C THR A 142 -0.05 25.69 4.24
N LEU A 143 0.51 25.18 3.13
CA LEU A 143 -0.24 24.92 1.91
C LEU A 143 -1.25 23.79 2.10
N SER A 144 -0.85 22.68 2.77
CA SER A 144 -1.78 21.58 3.05
C SER A 144 -2.97 22.02 3.91
N TYR A 145 -2.68 22.83 4.95
CA TYR A 145 -3.73 23.41 5.80
C TYR A 145 -4.66 24.35 5.01
N ASN A 146 -4.09 25.27 4.23
CA ASN A 146 -4.89 26.26 3.50
C ASN A 146 -5.80 25.60 2.45
N ILE A 147 -5.31 24.57 1.74
CA ILE A 147 -6.14 23.82 0.78
C ILE A 147 -7.24 23.06 1.52
N ALA A 148 -6.91 22.37 2.62
CA ALA A 148 -7.91 21.65 3.42
C ALA A 148 -8.98 22.59 3.98
N HIS A 149 -8.57 23.76 4.50
CA HIS A 149 -9.48 24.78 5.01
C HIS A 149 -10.34 25.40 3.90
N GLN A 150 -9.81 25.63 2.70
CA GLN A 150 -10.62 26.08 1.57
C GLN A 150 -11.64 25.01 1.16
N MET A 151 -11.27 23.72 1.26
CA MET A 151 -12.20 22.62 0.97
C MET A 151 -13.30 22.48 2.02
N GLU A 152 -13.08 22.89 3.30
CA GLU A 152 -14.17 22.97 4.30
C GLU A 152 -15.33 23.85 3.83
N GLU A 153 -15.03 24.91 3.09
CA GLU A 153 -16.03 25.84 2.56
C GLU A 153 -16.59 25.35 1.20
N SER A 154 -15.70 24.94 0.30
CA SER A 154 -16.06 24.62 -1.08
C SER A 154 -16.81 23.29 -1.25
N VAL A 155 -16.58 22.29 -0.37
CA VAL A 155 -17.22 20.97 -0.45
C VAL A 155 -18.71 21.05 -0.14
N PRO A 156 -19.16 21.62 1.00
CA PRO A 156 -20.58 21.79 1.28
C PRO A 156 -21.30 22.60 0.21
N GLU A 157 -20.72 23.72 -0.22
CA GLU A 157 -21.28 24.58 -1.27
C GLU A 157 -21.48 23.83 -2.58
N GLN A 158 -20.49 23.04 -3.03
CA GLN A 158 -20.60 22.24 -4.25
C GLN A 158 -21.65 21.13 -4.13
N MET A 159 -21.79 20.53 -2.95
CA MET A 159 -22.82 19.52 -2.72
C MET A 159 -24.20 20.12 -2.77
N GLU A 160 -24.41 21.27 -2.16
CA GLU A 160 -25.69 21.99 -2.18
C GLU A 160 -26.06 22.44 -3.59
N GLU A 161 -25.12 23.01 -4.35
CA GLU A 161 -25.32 23.38 -5.76
C GLU A 161 -25.70 22.20 -6.65
N THR A 162 -25.13 21.03 -6.40
CA THR A 162 -25.30 19.87 -7.28
C THR A 162 -26.65 19.17 -7.09
N ASN A 163 -27.21 19.18 -5.87
CA ASN A 163 -28.40 18.40 -5.52
C ASN A 163 -29.60 19.25 -5.08
N ASN A 164 -29.54 20.54 -5.28
CA ASN A 164 -30.60 21.48 -4.83
C ASN A 164 -30.94 21.36 -3.33
N GLY A 165 -29.93 21.06 -2.49
CA GLY A 165 -30.11 20.96 -1.05
C GLY A 165 -30.69 19.64 -0.53
N LEU A 166 -30.83 18.60 -1.38
CA LEU A 166 -31.34 17.28 -0.94
C LEU A 166 -30.36 16.53 -0.01
N VAL A 167 -29.06 16.79 -0.14
CA VAL A 167 -28.04 16.29 0.77
C VAL A 167 -27.26 17.48 1.31
N GLN A 168 -27.30 17.66 2.60
CA GLN A 168 -26.52 18.69 3.30
C GLN A 168 -25.27 18.04 3.89
N THR A 169 -24.21 18.82 3.97
CA THR A 169 -22.93 18.35 4.48
C THR A 169 -22.52 19.22 5.67
N THR A 170 -22.19 18.55 6.77
CA THR A 170 -21.68 19.18 7.98
C THR A 170 -20.20 18.81 8.14
N VAL A 171 -19.40 19.79 8.53
CA VAL A 171 -17.99 19.55 8.89
C VAL A 171 -17.96 19.03 10.33
N GLU A 172 -17.55 17.79 10.52
CA GLU A 172 -17.43 17.15 11.83
C GLU A 172 -16.05 17.39 12.44
N ASP A 173 -14.99 17.28 11.63
CA ASP A 173 -13.63 17.60 12.06
C ASP A 173 -13.00 18.59 11.08
N LYS A 174 -12.46 19.69 11.63
CA LYS A 174 -11.92 20.81 10.85
C LYS A 174 -10.46 20.56 10.48
N ALA A 175 -10.01 21.23 9.44
CA ALA A 175 -8.60 21.24 9.04
C ALA A 175 -7.71 21.70 10.20
N ILE A 176 -6.68 20.91 10.47
CA ILE A 176 -5.66 21.24 11.46
C ILE A 176 -4.31 21.41 10.75
N LYS A 177 -3.59 22.48 11.10
CA LYS A 177 -2.25 22.69 10.56
C LYS A 177 -1.30 21.61 11.09
N PRO A 178 -0.65 20.82 10.21
CA PRO A 178 0.25 19.77 10.64
C PRO A 178 1.50 20.36 11.31
N ASN A 179 1.81 19.88 12.51
CA ASN A 179 2.99 20.29 13.27
C ASN A 179 4.23 19.45 12.94
N ALA A 180 4.04 18.27 12.34
CA ALA A 180 5.11 17.35 11.96
C ALA A 180 4.88 16.85 10.54
N ALA A 181 5.97 16.57 9.84
CA ALA A 181 5.89 15.91 8.55
C ALA A 181 5.45 14.45 8.72
N GLU A 182 4.67 13.97 7.78
CA GLU A 182 4.42 12.53 7.68
C GLU A 182 5.70 11.75 7.43
N GLY A 183 5.78 10.57 8.02
CA GLY A 183 6.91 9.69 7.80
C GLY A 183 7.05 9.35 6.31
N ARG A 184 8.29 9.34 5.82
CA ARG A 184 8.62 9.05 4.40
C ARG A 184 8.15 7.68 3.91
N GLY A 185 7.37 6.95 4.70
CA GLY A 185 6.86 5.63 4.36
C GLY A 185 7.96 4.57 4.19
N TYR A 186 9.05 4.68 4.95
CA TYR A 186 10.19 3.74 4.88
C TYR A 186 9.75 2.28 4.94
N VAL A 187 8.84 1.93 5.85
CA VAL A 187 8.40 0.54 6.05
C VAL A 187 7.79 -0.03 4.78
N LYS A 188 6.82 0.69 4.18
CA LYS A 188 6.16 0.25 2.93
C LYS A 188 7.15 0.13 1.77
N LYS A 189 8.04 1.10 1.60
CA LYS A 189 9.02 1.14 0.50
C LYS A 189 10.15 0.12 0.69
N CYS A 190 10.67 -0.05 1.91
CA CYS A 190 11.66 -1.08 2.21
C CYS A 190 11.09 -2.50 2.04
N LEU A 191 9.82 -2.72 2.42
CA LEU A 191 9.13 -3.99 2.17
C LEU A 191 9.01 -4.28 0.67
N LEU A 192 8.62 -3.27 -0.11
CA LEU A 192 8.55 -3.40 -1.58
C LEU A 192 9.92 -3.72 -2.17
N GLY A 193 10.97 -3.04 -1.71
CA GLY A 193 12.35 -3.30 -2.11
C GLY A 193 12.85 -4.69 -1.72
N ALA A 194 12.45 -5.17 -0.55
CA ALA A 194 12.76 -6.53 -0.09
C ALA A 194 12.12 -7.60 -0.98
N ILE A 195 10.84 -7.41 -1.36
CA ILE A 195 10.12 -8.32 -2.28
C ILE A 195 10.79 -8.30 -3.66
N ALA A 196 11.10 -7.13 -4.20
CA ALA A 196 11.80 -7.00 -5.48
C ALA A 196 13.17 -7.70 -5.44
N GLY A 197 13.96 -7.52 -4.38
CA GLY A 197 15.23 -8.19 -4.15
C GLY A 197 15.10 -9.71 -4.10
N LEU A 198 14.04 -10.22 -3.46
CA LEU A 198 13.76 -11.65 -3.41
C LEU A 198 13.41 -12.22 -4.79
N LEU A 199 12.63 -11.51 -5.60
CA LEU A 199 12.30 -11.93 -6.96
C LEU A 199 13.55 -11.99 -7.86
N VAL A 200 14.43 -10.99 -7.76
CA VAL A 200 15.72 -10.98 -8.48
C VAL A 200 16.59 -12.15 -8.04
N ALA A 201 16.66 -12.42 -6.74
CA ALA A 201 17.42 -13.56 -6.20
C ALA A 201 16.88 -14.90 -6.71
N ALA A 202 15.56 -15.07 -6.72
CA ALA A 202 14.92 -16.28 -7.22
C ALA A 202 15.23 -16.49 -8.71
N ALA A 203 15.08 -15.45 -9.52
CA ALA A 203 15.42 -15.47 -10.93
C ALA A 203 16.90 -15.82 -11.16
N TYR A 204 17.81 -15.21 -10.40
CA TYR A 204 19.24 -15.50 -10.47
C TYR A 204 19.57 -16.96 -10.10
N VAL A 205 18.96 -17.49 -9.05
CA VAL A 205 19.19 -18.90 -8.62
C VAL A 205 18.69 -19.87 -9.68
N ILE A 206 17.51 -19.62 -10.25
CA ILE A 206 16.94 -20.46 -11.32
C ILE A 206 17.81 -20.39 -12.57
N LEU A 207 18.20 -19.19 -13.02
CA LEU A 207 19.04 -19.00 -14.21
C LEU A 207 20.40 -19.70 -14.03
N ARG A 208 21.01 -19.58 -12.86
CA ARG A 208 22.25 -20.24 -12.54
C ARG A 208 22.14 -21.77 -12.55
N ASP A 209 21.02 -22.33 -12.09
CA ASP A 209 20.79 -23.77 -12.12
C ASP A 209 20.55 -24.29 -13.53
N LEU A 210 19.85 -23.52 -14.39
CA LEU A 210 19.66 -23.83 -15.80
C LEU A 210 20.99 -23.84 -16.59
N LEU A 211 21.92 -22.95 -16.20
CA LEU A 211 23.27 -22.87 -16.82
C LEU A 211 24.27 -23.88 -16.21
N ASP A 212 23.93 -24.51 -15.09
CA ASP A 212 24.78 -25.50 -14.45
C ASP A 212 24.59 -26.88 -15.11
N VAL A 213 25.45 -27.17 -16.09
CA VAL A 213 25.44 -28.41 -16.89
C VAL A 213 26.00 -29.60 -16.10
N ARG A 214 26.35 -29.43 -14.83
CA ARG A 214 26.95 -30.51 -14.04
C ARG A 214 25.91 -31.55 -13.66
N ILE A 215 26.20 -32.80 -13.98
CA ILE A 215 25.40 -33.95 -13.59
C ILE A 215 25.54 -34.16 -12.08
N LYS A 216 24.42 -34.03 -11.37
CA LYS A 216 24.38 -34.06 -9.89
C LYS A 216 23.92 -35.38 -9.31
N SER A 217 23.26 -36.22 -10.10
CA SER A 217 22.78 -37.56 -9.67
C SER A 217 22.80 -38.57 -10.79
N ALA A 218 22.81 -39.85 -10.41
CA ALA A 218 22.75 -40.97 -11.36
C ALA A 218 21.41 -41.03 -12.11
N GLU A 219 20.33 -40.60 -11.44
CA GLU A 219 18.99 -40.52 -12.03
C GLU A 219 18.92 -39.48 -13.14
N GLU A 220 19.62 -38.34 -12.97
CA GLU A 220 19.67 -37.25 -13.96
C GLU A 220 20.40 -37.72 -15.24
N LEU A 221 21.41 -38.57 -15.10
CA LEU A 221 22.12 -39.20 -16.21
C LEU A 221 21.23 -40.13 -17.03
N SER A 222 20.47 -40.96 -16.35
CA SER A 222 19.53 -41.89 -16.97
C SER A 222 18.40 -41.16 -17.72
N GLN A 223 17.83 -40.11 -17.13
CA GLN A 223 16.75 -39.33 -17.74
C GLN A 223 17.19 -38.48 -18.90
N ARG A 224 18.45 -37.95 -18.88
CA ARG A 224 18.92 -37.00 -19.88
C ARG A 224 19.56 -37.65 -21.11
N TYR A 225 20.16 -38.82 -20.93
CA TYR A 225 20.92 -39.51 -21.97
C TYR A 225 20.38 -40.89 -22.33
N ASP A 226 19.29 -41.34 -21.72
CA ASP A 226 18.64 -42.65 -21.92
C ASP A 226 19.65 -43.83 -21.82
N VAL A 227 20.64 -43.68 -20.91
CA VAL A 227 21.70 -44.68 -20.71
C VAL A 227 21.51 -45.35 -19.35
N PRO A 228 21.47 -46.67 -19.25
CA PRO A 228 21.32 -47.36 -17.95
C PRO A 228 22.58 -47.13 -17.11
N VAL A 229 22.38 -46.66 -15.86
CA VAL A 229 23.46 -46.51 -14.88
C VAL A 229 23.78 -47.89 -14.29
N LEU A 230 24.90 -48.46 -14.66
CA LEU A 230 25.35 -49.82 -14.24
C LEU A 230 25.87 -49.85 -12.79
N GLY A 231 26.20 -48.70 -12.20
CA GLY A 231 26.65 -48.59 -10.82
C GLY A 231 27.17 -47.23 -10.44
N SER A 232 27.18 -46.90 -9.16
CA SER A 232 27.78 -45.68 -8.62
C SER A 232 28.89 -46.04 -7.65
N ILE A 233 30.05 -45.37 -7.78
CA ILE A 233 31.16 -45.54 -6.85
C ILE A 233 31.01 -44.46 -5.77
N PRO A 234 30.75 -44.83 -4.49
CA PRO A 234 30.63 -43.85 -3.42
C PRO A 234 31.97 -43.12 -3.20
N ALA A 235 31.91 -41.80 -2.99
CA ALA A 235 33.08 -41.02 -2.65
C ALA A 235 33.64 -41.49 -1.32
N PHE A 236 34.87 -41.97 -1.31
CA PHE A 236 35.58 -42.25 -0.06
C PHE A 236 35.89 -40.97 0.64
N ASN A 237 35.18 -40.69 1.74
CA ASN A 237 35.49 -39.59 2.63
C ASN A 237 36.78 -40.02 3.37
N ASN A 238 37.95 -39.50 2.95
CA ASN A 238 39.16 -39.62 3.74
C ASN A 238 38.91 -38.88 5.04
N GLY A 239 38.39 -39.59 6.04
CA GLY A 239 38.17 -39.10 7.37
C GLY A 239 39.50 -38.50 7.89
N LYS A 240 39.49 -37.20 8.14
CA LYS A 240 40.52 -36.59 8.98
C LYS A 240 40.57 -37.41 10.26
N HIS A 241 41.60 -38.21 10.43
CA HIS A 241 41.95 -38.83 11.70
C HIS A 241 41.97 -37.73 12.76
N SER A 242 40.92 -37.63 13.54
CA SER A 242 40.97 -36.88 14.78
C SER A 242 41.89 -37.65 15.74
N ASN A 243 43.09 -37.14 15.88
CA ASN A 243 44.09 -37.67 16.79
C ASN A 243 43.60 -37.36 18.20
N THR A 244 42.75 -38.21 18.75
CA THR A 244 42.38 -38.21 20.17
C THR A 244 43.53 -38.81 20.95
N GLY A 245 44.57 -37.99 21.15
CA GLY A 245 45.70 -38.31 22.02
C GLY A 245 45.20 -38.60 23.42
N LYS A 246 45.31 -39.83 23.82
CA LYS A 246 45.21 -40.35 25.18
C LYS A 246 46.06 -39.50 26.15
N LYS A 247 45.44 -38.69 26.97
CA LYS A 247 46.04 -38.34 28.28
C LYS A 247 45.47 -39.27 29.31
N LYS A 248 46.14 -40.40 29.46
CA LYS A 248 46.00 -41.29 30.62
C LYS A 248 46.65 -40.63 31.85
N ALA A 249 45.88 -40.63 32.90
CA ALA A 249 46.14 -40.33 34.27
C ALA A 249 47.55 -40.69 34.78
N LYS A 250 48.11 -39.82 35.60
CA LYS A 250 48.96 -40.23 36.75
C LYS A 250 48.26 -39.79 38.03
N LYS A 251 47.66 -40.80 38.66
CA LYS A 251 47.33 -40.82 40.08
C LYS A 251 48.53 -41.41 40.78
N GLY A 252 49.07 -40.76 41.79
CA GLY A 252 50.09 -41.23 42.69
C GLY A 252 50.26 -40.19 43.78
N ALA A 253 49.63 -40.34 44.86
CA ALA A 253 50.11 -40.84 46.18
C ALA A 253 51.16 -39.87 46.83
N LYS A 254 50.67 -39.08 47.69
CA LYS A 254 50.96 -39.11 49.17
C LYS A 254 50.03 -38.14 49.86
#